data_3e6e873e5e75464804a8dfee33b237a4
#
_entry.id   3e6e873e5e75464804a8dfee33b237a4
#
_cell.length_a   1.000
_cell.length_b   1.000
_cell.length_c   1.000
_cell.angle_alpha   90.00
_cell.angle_beta   90.00
_cell.angle_gamma   90.00
#
_symmetry.space_group_name_H-M   'P 1'
#
loop_
_entity.id
_entity.type
_entity.pdbx_description
1 polymer ?
#
loop_
_entity_poly.entity_id
_entity_poly.type
_entity_poly.pdbx_seq_one_letter_code
_entity_poly.pdbx_strand_id
1 'polypeptide(L)'
;MGIEVLNGYGITECSPVIAVNRNNYKKDGSVGQVIKGGKVKIVDNEILFKDNSVMLGYYKDTETTDMVLKKGWFYTGDYGYLDVDNFLFITGRKKNLIILSNGENVSPEVIESELLHEEGVCEVIVYAKDNKIMASIYP
;
A
#
# COMPACT_ATOMS: atom_id res chain seq x y z
N MET A 1 17.90 26.35 -0.97
CA MET A 1 16.71 26.08 -0.12
C MET A 1 16.26 24.66 -0.42
N GLY A 2 16.26 23.78 0.56
CA GLY A 2 15.72 22.42 0.40
C GLY A 2 14.19 22.46 0.54
N ILE A 3 13.49 21.81 -0.37
CA ILE A 3 12.06 21.56 -0.26
C ILE A 3 11.90 20.21 0.45
N GLU A 4 11.15 20.20 1.54
CA GLU A 4 10.81 18.96 2.22
C GLU A 4 9.62 18.30 1.52
N VAL A 5 9.77 17.03 1.14
CA VAL A 5 8.70 16.22 0.53
C VAL A 5 8.13 15.31 1.61
N LEU A 6 6.81 15.32 1.77
CA LEU A 6 6.11 14.50 2.74
C LEU A 6 5.27 13.45 2.02
N ASN A 7 5.45 12.19 2.37
CA ASN A 7 4.67 11.09 1.83
C ASN A 7 3.27 11.08 2.45
N GLY A 8 2.29 10.66 1.65
CA GLY A 8 0.94 10.37 2.07
C GLY A 8 0.38 9.18 1.31
N TYR A 9 -0.70 8.62 1.82
CA TYR A 9 -1.43 7.50 1.22
C TYR A 9 -2.90 7.82 1.11
N GLY A 10 -3.45 7.48 -0.03
CA GLY A 10 -4.86 7.65 -0.27
C GLY A 10 -5.32 7.00 -1.57
N ILE A 11 -6.61 6.78 -1.66
CA ILE A 11 -7.28 6.16 -2.79
C ILE A 11 -8.58 6.93 -3.08
N THR A 12 -9.00 6.91 -4.32
CA THR A 12 -10.18 7.65 -4.79
C THR A 12 -11.44 7.30 -4.00
N GLU A 13 -11.61 6.04 -3.68
CA GLU A 13 -12.72 5.48 -2.90
C GLU A 13 -12.79 5.98 -1.46
N CYS A 14 -11.73 6.64 -0.97
CA CYS A 14 -11.63 7.20 0.39
C CYS A 14 -11.55 8.74 0.41
N SER A 15 -11.75 9.44 -0.71
CA SER A 15 -11.91 10.90 -0.91
C SER A 15 -10.74 11.80 -0.45
N PRO A 16 -9.53 11.64 -0.91
CA PRO A 16 -8.77 10.46 -1.21
C PRO A 16 -7.85 10.02 -0.06
N VAL A 17 -7.58 10.90 0.95
CA VAL A 17 -6.48 10.74 1.92
C VAL A 17 -6.87 9.77 3.05
N ILE A 18 -6.02 8.79 3.30
CA ILE A 18 -6.10 7.84 4.42
C ILE A 18 -5.07 8.17 5.50
N ALA A 19 -3.82 8.40 5.09
CA ALA A 19 -2.71 8.70 5.99
C ALA A 19 -1.76 9.73 5.38
N VAL A 20 -1.07 10.50 6.23
CA VAL A 20 -0.14 11.53 5.77
C VAL A 20 0.95 11.79 6.81
N ASN A 21 2.19 11.95 6.35
CA ASN A 21 3.27 12.53 7.15
C ASN A 21 3.09 14.05 7.30
N ARG A 22 3.46 14.58 8.44
CA ARG A 22 3.36 16.01 8.77
C ARG A 22 4.72 16.56 9.19
N ASN A 23 4.99 17.84 8.95
CA ASN A 23 6.30 18.47 9.12
C ASN A 23 7.04 18.09 10.40
N ASN A 24 6.37 18.06 11.55
CA ASN A 24 6.98 17.73 12.84
C ASN A 24 6.63 16.31 13.32
N TYR A 25 5.98 15.52 12.49
CA TYR A 25 5.51 14.20 12.83
C TYR A 25 5.51 13.30 11.59
N LYS A 26 6.69 12.80 11.27
CA LYS A 26 6.96 11.98 10.09
C LYS A 26 7.91 10.84 10.46
N LYS A 27 7.87 9.80 9.63
CA LYS A 27 8.76 8.64 9.77
C LYS A 27 9.16 8.17 8.36
N ASP A 28 10.45 8.05 8.14
CA ASP A 28 10.99 7.64 6.85
C ASP A 28 10.47 6.24 6.47
N GLY A 29 10.17 6.05 5.19
CA GLY A 29 9.55 4.83 4.65
C GLY A 29 8.05 4.69 4.95
N SER A 30 7.48 5.48 5.87
CA SER A 30 6.03 5.46 6.14
C SER A 30 5.26 6.41 5.24
N VAL A 31 3.97 6.15 5.09
CA VAL A 31 3.01 7.08 4.50
C VAL A 31 2.32 7.97 5.53
N GLY A 32 2.83 7.96 6.76
CA GLY A 32 2.36 8.80 7.86
C GLY A 32 1.30 8.13 8.72
N GLN A 33 0.67 8.95 9.57
CA GLN A 33 -0.41 8.51 10.44
C GLN A 33 -1.77 8.72 9.80
N VAL A 34 -2.74 7.88 10.22
CA VAL A 34 -4.13 7.96 9.77
C VAL A 34 -4.73 9.34 10.09
N ILE A 35 -5.50 9.88 9.15
CA ILE A 35 -6.17 11.17 9.32
C ILE A 35 -7.15 11.14 10.52
N LYS A 36 -7.40 12.32 11.07
CA LYS A 36 -8.33 12.46 12.20
C LYS A 36 -9.74 11.97 11.82
N GLY A 37 -10.28 11.06 12.59
CA GLY A 37 -11.60 10.45 12.35
C GLY A 37 -11.51 9.09 11.65
N GLY A 38 -10.51 8.90 10.80
CA GLY A 38 -10.27 7.63 10.12
C GLY A 38 -9.80 6.52 11.06
N LYS A 39 -10.13 5.29 10.71
CA LYS A 39 -9.70 4.08 11.40
C LYS A 39 -9.06 3.14 10.41
N VAL A 40 -7.89 2.63 10.74
CA VAL A 40 -7.19 1.58 9.98
C VAL A 40 -7.11 0.31 10.84
N LYS A 41 -7.27 -0.82 10.21
CA LYS A 41 -6.87 -2.13 10.77
C LYS A 41 -6.21 -2.96 9.67
N ILE A 42 -5.37 -3.88 10.09
CA ILE A 42 -4.69 -4.82 9.20
C ILE A 42 -5.33 -6.20 9.39
N VAL A 43 -5.75 -6.83 8.29
CA VAL A 43 -6.31 -8.18 8.28
C VAL A 43 -5.66 -8.95 7.14
N ASP A 44 -5.01 -10.06 7.43
CA ASP A 44 -4.25 -10.86 6.46
C ASP A 44 -3.26 -9.99 5.63
N ASN A 45 -2.56 -9.09 6.31
CA ASN A 45 -1.66 -8.06 5.77
C ASN A 45 -2.37 -6.98 4.92
N GLU A 46 -3.67 -7.08 4.64
CA GLU A 46 -4.43 -6.08 3.89
C GLU A 46 -4.83 -4.90 4.78
N ILE A 47 -4.66 -3.69 4.26
CA ILE A 47 -5.07 -2.45 4.90
C ILE A 47 -6.58 -2.29 4.70
N LEU A 48 -7.31 -2.19 5.80
CA LEU A 48 -8.73 -1.86 5.80
C LEU A 48 -8.93 -0.47 6.40
N PHE A 49 -9.73 0.34 5.74
CA PHE A 49 -10.04 1.70 6.19
C PHE A 49 -11.53 1.90 6.48
N LYS A 50 -11.84 2.73 7.47
CA LYS A 50 -13.20 3.11 7.82
C LYS A 50 -13.24 4.57 8.21
N ASP A 51 -14.04 5.35 7.51
CA ASP A 51 -14.34 6.75 7.78
C ASP A 51 -15.61 7.17 7.02
N ASN A 52 -16.14 8.35 7.33
CA ASN A 52 -17.27 8.93 6.59
C ASN A 52 -16.89 9.39 5.18
N SER A 53 -15.60 9.49 4.87
CA SER A 53 -15.05 9.81 3.54
C SER A 53 -15.07 8.63 2.57
N VAL A 54 -15.31 7.41 3.07
CA VAL A 54 -15.41 6.22 2.20
C VAL A 54 -16.63 6.32 1.30
N MET A 55 -16.44 6.00 0.02
CA MET A 55 -17.50 5.99 -0.99
C MET A 55 -18.73 5.17 -0.57
N LEU A 56 -19.87 5.47 -1.13
CA LEU A 56 -21.09 4.65 -0.95
C LEU A 56 -21.04 3.36 -1.77
N GLY A 57 -20.28 3.33 -2.85
CA GLY A 57 -20.13 2.21 -3.76
C GLY A 57 -19.78 2.63 -5.18
N TYR A 58 -19.50 1.67 -6.03
CA TYR A 58 -19.30 1.88 -7.46
C TYR A 58 -20.63 2.05 -8.19
N TYR A 59 -20.68 2.99 -9.12
CA TYR A 59 -21.90 3.29 -9.86
C TYR A 59 -22.36 2.10 -10.71
N LYS A 60 -23.58 1.60 -10.44
CA LYS A 60 -24.19 0.45 -11.10
C LYS A 60 -23.37 -0.86 -11.03
N ASP A 61 -22.48 -0.98 -10.05
CA ASP A 61 -21.66 -2.17 -9.82
C ASP A 61 -21.71 -2.58 -8.34
N THR A 62 -22.80 -3.22 -7.98
CA THR A 62 -23.03 -3.71 -6.63
C THR A 62 -22.12 -4.89 -6.29
N GLU A 63 -21.79 -5.73 -7.27
CA GLU A 63 -20.95 -6.90 -7.07
C GLU A 63 -19.55 -6.49 -6.61
N THR A 64 -18.87 -5.59 -7.34
CA THR A 64 -17.57 -5.07 -6.94
C THR A 64 -17.65 -4.27 -5.63
N THR A 65 -18.75 -3.51 -5.43
CA THR A 65 -18.98 -2.78 -4.18
C THR A 65 -19.01 -3.73 -2.98
N ASP A 66 -19.77 -4.82 -3.04
CA ASP A 66 -19.89 -5.80 -1.95
C ASP A 66 -18.58 -6.57 -1.71
N MET A 67 -17.72 -6.68 -2.72
CA MET A 67 -16.38 -7.27 -2.56
C MET A 67 -15.46 -6.40 -1.69
N VAL A 68 -15.55 -5.07 -1.83
CA VAL A 68 -14.62 -4.14 -1.18
C VAL A 68 -15.20 -3.42 0.05
N LEU A 69 -16.53 -3.34 0.18
CA LEU A 69 -17.20 -2.72 1.33
C LEU A 69 -17.87 -3.79 2.18
N LYS A 70 -17.30 -4.12 3.35
CA LYS A 70 -17.83 -5.13 4.25
C LYS A 70 -17.96 -4.59 5.68
N LYS A 71 -19.18 -4.59 6.22
CA LYS A 71 -19.46 -4.15 7.61
C LYS A 71 -18.90 -2.74 7.92
N GLY A 72 -18.95 -1.84 6.91
CA GLY A 72 -18.47 -0.47 7.01
C GLY A 72 -16.94 -0.32 6.97
N TRP A 73 -16.21 -1.35 6.55
CA TRP A 73 -14.79 -1.31 6.26
C TRP A 73 -14.56 -1.42 4.76
N PHE A 74 -13.71 -0.56 4.25
CA PHE A 74 -13.23 -0.61 2.87
C PHE A 74 -11.94 -1.44 2.81
N TYR A 75 -11.92 -2.44 1.95
CA TYR A 75 -10.79 -3.32 1.67
C TYR A 75 -9.99 -2.68 0.54
N THR A 76 -8.82 -2.14 0.85
CA THR A 76 -8.06 -1.29 -0.08
C THR A 76 -7.39 -2.07 -1.20
N GLY A 77 -7.16 -3.35 -1.01
CA GLY A 77 -6.32 -4.17 -1.87
C GLY A 77 -4.83 -3.85 -1.77
N ASP A 78 -4.43 -2.99 -0.84
CA ASP A 78 -3.04 -2.69 -0.53
C ASP A 78 -2.62 -3.42 0.74
N TYR A 79 -1.40 -3.93 0.77
CA TYR A 79 -0.79 -4.57 1.92
C TYR A 79 0.05 -3.58 2.71
N GLY A 80 0.11 -3.80 4.01
CA GLY A 80 0.88 -2.94 4.88
C GLY A 80 0.75 -3.29 6.36
N TYR A 81 1.39 -2.49 7.19
CA TYR A 81 1.33 -2.64 8.63
C TYR A 81 1.34 -1.29 9.34
N LEU A 82 0.91 -1.29 10.59
CA LEU A 82 1.08 -0.17 11.52
C LEU A 82 2.21 -0.50 12.48
N ASP A 83 3.10 0.46 12.70
CA ASP A 83 4.10 0.33 13.74
C ASP A 83 3.56 0.70 15.13
N VAL A 84 4.42 0.64 16.15
CA VAL A 84 4.06 0.92 17.55
C VAL A 84 3.61 2.38 17.77
N ASP A 85 4.03 3.29 16.90
CA ASP A 85 3.67 4.72 16.93
C ASP A 85 2.47 5.03 16.01
N ASN A 86 1.82 4.00 15.45
CA ASN A 86 0.71 4.08 14.50
C ASN A 86 1.05 4.79 13.18
N PHE A 87 2.30 4.71 12.73
CA PHE A 87 2.65 5.05 11.36
C PHE A 87 2.31 3.88 10.43
N LEU A 88 1.69 4.21 9.31
CA LEU A 88 1.30 3.24 8.28
C LEU A 88 2.43 3.05 7.27
N PHE A 89 2.77 1.80 7.01
CA PHE A 89 3.74 1.39 6.00
C PHE A 89 3.03 0.54 4.94
N ILE A 90 3.24 0.87 3.67
CA ILE A 90 2.74 0.10 2.53
C ILE A 90 3.82 -0.90 2.11
N THR A 91 3.45 -2.16 1.92
CA THR A 91 4.38 -3.22 1.53
C THR A 91 4.09 -3.81 0.15
N GLY A 92 3.01 -3.38 -0.50
CA GLY A 92 2.69 -3.80 -1.86
C GLY A 92 1.19 -3.81 -2.16
N ARG A 93 0.85 -4.39 -3.32
CA ARG A 93 -0.54 -4.55 -3.76
C ARG A 93 -0.94 -6.01 -3.90
N LYS A 94 -2.11 -6.34 -3.42
CA LYS A 94 -2.70 -7.69 -3.53
C LYS A 94 -2.77 -8.19 -4.97
N LYS A 95 -3.05 -7.30 -5.93
CA LYS A 95 -3.13 -7.62 -7.37
C LYS A 95 -1.77 -7.89 -7.99
N ASN A 96 -0.69 -7.39 -7.40
CA ASN A 96 0.67 -7.49 -7.92
C ASN A 96 1.44 -8.67 -7.33
N LEU A 97 0.86 -9.38 -6.35
CA LEU A 97 1.55 -10.52 -5.75
C LEU A 97 1.95 -11.55 -6.79
N ILE A 98 3.20 -11.94 -6.73
CA ILE A 98 3.74 -13.09 -7.43
C ILE A 98 3.40 -14.33 -6.60
N ILE A 99 2.59 -15.22 -7.16
CA ILE A 99 2.26 -16.50 -6.52
C ILE A 99 3.15 -17.58 -7.15
N LEU A 100 4.07 -18.11 -6.37
CA LEU A 100 4.95 -19.20 -6.80
C LEU A 100 4.23 -20.56 -6.73
N SER A 101 4.72 -21.56 -7.46
CA SER A 101 4.10 -22.89 -7.51
C SER A 101 4.10 -23.63 -6.16
N ASN A 102 4.96 -23.22 -5.23
CA ASN A 102 4.99 -23.72 -3.84
C ASN A 102 3.91 -23.04 -2.96
N GLY A 103 3.11 -22.12 -3.53
CA GLY A 103 2.08 -21.37 -2.81
C GLY A 103 2.60 -20.13 -2.06
N GLU A 104 3.87 -19.81 -2.19
CA GLU A 104 4.45 -18.61 -1.57
C GLU A 104 4.01 -17.35 -2.30
N ASN A 105 3.59 -16.34 -1.54
CA ASN A 105 3.19 -15.02 -2.03
C ASN A 105 4.35 -14.06 -1.84
N VAL A 106 4.83 -13.48 -2.93
CA VAL A 106 5.93 -12.53 -2.93
C VAL A 106 5.44 -11.18 -3.45
N SER A 107 5.67 -10.11 -2.68
CA SER A 107 5.43 -8.75 -3.14
C SER A 107 6.64 -8.26 -3.95
N PRO A 108 6.49 -7.99 -5.26
CA PRO A 108 7.59 -7.46 -6.07
C PRO A 108 8.08 -6.12 -5.56
N GLU A 109 7.18 -5.27 -5.05
CA GLU A 109 7.50 -3.92 -4.57
C GLU A 109 8.47 -3.94 -3.38
N VAL A 110 8.41 -4.95 -2.52
CA VAL A 110 9.36 -5.10 -1.40
C VAL A 110 10.76 -5.36 -1.93
N ILE A 111 10.90 -6.28 -2.89
CA ILE A 111 12.20 -6.61 -3.50
C ILE A 111 12.72 -5.42 -4.31
N GLU A 112 11.85 -4.75 -5.06
CA GLU A 112 12.20 -3.55 -5.84
C GLU A 112 12.72 -2.44 -4.92
N SER A 113 12.06 -2.22 -3.79
CA SER A 113 12.49 -1.22 -2.80
C SER A 113 13.87 -1.53 -2.23
N GLU A 114 14.17 -2.78 -1.91
CA GLU A 114 15.48 -3.19 -1.41
C GLU A 114 16.56 -3.01 -2.48
N LEU A 115 16.30 -3.42 -3.71
CA LEU A 115 17.26 -3.30 -4.82
C LEU A 115 17.55 -1.83 -5.19
N LEU A 116 16.58 -0.93 -5.05
CA LEU A 116 16.76 0.50 -5.31
C LEU A 116 17.69 1.19 -4.29
N HIS A 117 18.01 0.56 -3.15
CA HIS A 117 19.00 1.07 -2.21
C HIS A 117 20.44 0.73 -2.60
N GLU A 118 20.64 -0.18 -3.58
CA GLU A 118 21.97 -0.58 -4.03
C GLU A 118 22.59 0.49 -4.94
N GLU A 119 23.89 0.74 -4.78
CA GLU A 119 24.61 1.70 -5.58
C GLU A 119 24.63 1.29 -7.07
N GLY A 120 24.24 2.21 -7.94
CA GLY A 120 24.18 1.99 -9.38
C GLY A 120 22.85 1.38 -9.88
N VAL A 121 21.84 1.26 -9.04
CA VAL A 121 20.48 0.88 -9.47
C VAL A 121 19.62 2.13 -9.54
N CYS A 122 19.21 2.51 -10.77
CA CYS A 122 18.30 3.64 -11.01
C CYS A 122 16.83 3.19 -11.09
N GLU A 123 16.58 2.08 -11.79
CA GLU A 123 15.24 1.52 -11.92
C GLU A 123 15.29 0.00 -11.81
N VAL A 124 14.23 -0.59 -11.27
CA VAL A 124 14.09 -2.05 -11.16
C VAL A 124 12.64 -2.47 -11.33
N ILE A 125 12.42 -3.59 -12.01
CA ILE A 125 11.13 -4.25 -12.16
C ILE A 125 11.30 -5.72 -11.77
N VAL A 126 10.51 -6.17 -10.79
CA VAL A 126 10.49 -7.56 -10.34
C VAL A 126 9.26 -8.28 -10.90
N TYR A 127 9.45 -9.45 -11.48
CA TYR A 127 8.39 -10.24 -12.10
C TYR A 127 8.65 -11.74 -11.98
N ALA A 128 7.65 -12.54 -12.25
CA ALA A 128 7.81 -13.99 -12.33
C ALA A 128 8.05 -14.46 -13.76
N LYS A 129 9.02 -15.36 -13.95
CA LYS A 129 9.24 -16.09 -15.19
C LYS A 129 9.69 -17.52 -14.87
N ASP A 130 9.07 -18.50 -15.50
CA ASP A 130 9.39 -19.92 -15.33
C ASP A 130 9.40 -20.35 -13.83
N ASN A 131 8.41 -19.85 -13.08
CA ASN A 131 8.28 -20.07 -11.64
C ASN A 131 9.47 -19.60 -10.79
N LYS A 132 10.22 -18.62 -11.31
CA LYS A 132 11.33 -17.95 -10.61
C LYS A 132 11.05 -16.47 -10.54
N ILE A 133 11.52 -15.84 -9.46
CA ILE A 133 11.52 -14.38 -9.34
C ILE A 133 12.70 -13.85 -10.14
N MET A 134 12.43 -12.91 -11.01
CA MET A 134 13.40 -12.24 -11.85
C MET A 134 13.35 -10.74 -11.60
N ALA A 135 14.50 -10.07 -11.75
CA ALA A 135 14.56 -8.62 -11.71
C ALA A 135 15.21 -8.10 -13.02
N SER A 136 14.59 -7.10 -13.61
CA SER A 136 15.22 -6.28 -14.64
C SER A 136 15.72 -5.00 -14.00
N ILE A 137 17.02 -4.76 -14.07
CA ILE A 137 17.69 -3.63 -13.44
C ILE A 137 18.20 -2.69 -14.53
N TYR A 138 17.93 -1.40 -14.37
CA TYR A 138 18.52 -0.33 -15.16
C TYR A 138 19.49 0.45 -14.26
N PRO A 139 20.78 0.54 -14.67
CA PRO A 139 21.82 1.25 -13.93
C PRO A 139 21.74 2.75 -14.10
#